data_2d6f1ee23d1d5cc208831b0ab9db37d5
#
_entry.id   2d6f1ee23d1d5cc208831b0ab9db37d5
#
_cell.length_a   1.000
_cell.length_b   1.000
_cell.length_c   1.000
_cell.angle_alpha   90.00
_cell.angle_beta   90.00
_cell.angle_gamma   90.00
#
_symmetry.space_group_name_H-M   'P 1'
#
loop_
_entity.id
_entity.type
_entity.pdbx_description
1 polymer ?
#
loop_
_entity_poly.entity_id
_entity_poly.type
_entity_poly.pdbx_seq_one_letter_code
_entity_poly.pdbx_strand_id
1 'polypeptide(L)'
;CGDSAEPTTAETESDILTAAQTEAPVDPRIQQKADYFAALDHTVPAEPITFTFISDTDDIAVEAENGEKLNDAMYRRNIEIEEKLGYKIVDIKTDIETDTVSKVKNSVMSGDGAYDAVSTRTYMVASLFSGGYLRDLNDFATLQLDQPWWNQTANQNMSFGGVRYCGLSALCHRA
;
A
#
# COMPACT_ATOMS: atom_id res chain seq x y z
N CYS A 1 -8.17 -57.97 -60.64
CA CYS A 1 -6.87 -57.63 -61.12
C CYS A 1 -6.38 -56.39 -60.46
N GLY A 2 -5.54 -56.51 -59.61
CA GLY A 2 -4.12 -56.31 -59.55
C GLY A 2 -3.90 -54.95 -58.93
N ASP A 3 -3.21 -54.76 -58.06
CA ASP A 3 -2.01 -55.22 -57.41
C ASP A 3 -1.34 -53.98 -56.75
N SER A 4 -0.99 -54.15 -55.53
CA SER A 4 0.30 -53.82 -54.94
C SER A 4 0.84 -52.40 -55.10
N ALA A 5 1.13 -51.75 -54.08
CA ALA A 5 2.31 -51.77 -53.29
C ALA A 5 2.47 -50.52 -52.47
N GLU A 6 2.62 -50.67 -51.19
CA GLU A 6 3.49 -49.82 -50.37
C GLU A 6 4.93 -49.90 -50.86
N PRO A 7 5.84 -48.98 -50.54
CA PRO A 7 6.18 -48.66 -49.18
C PRO A 7 6.71 -47.23 -48.92
N THR A 8 6.63 -46.87 -47.63
CA THR A 8 7.75 -46.39 -46.77
C THR A 8 8.48 -45.12 -47.18
N THR A 9 8.42 -44.14 -46.43
CA THR A 9 9.51 -43.78 -45.49
C THR A 9 9.08 -42.65 -44.56
N ALA A 10 9.31 -42.92 -43.33
CA ALA A 10 9.31 -41.90 -42.26
C ALA A 10 10.46 -40.92 -42.51
N GLU A 11 10.17 -39.67 -42.36
CA GLU A 11 11.17 -38.74 -41.84
C GLU A 11 10.50 -37.81 -40.81
N THR A 12 10.92 -38.08 -39.62
CA THR A 12 10.74 -37.31 -38.43
C THR A 12 11.56 -36.03 -38.56
N GLU A 13 10.93 -34.90 -38.69
CA GLU A 13 11.57 -33.67 -38.32
C GLU A 13 10.69 -33.00 -37.26
N SER A 14 11.15 -33.17 -36.03
CA SER A 14 10.77 -32.42 -34.87
C SER A 14 11.26 -30.99 -35.05
N ASP A 15 10.44 -30.15 -35.64
CA ASP A 15 10.56 -28.71 -35.47
C ASP A 15 10.09 -28.36 -34.08
N ILE A 16 11.04 -28.39 -33.16
CA ILE A 16 10.89 -27.73 -31.85
C ILE A 16 10.90 -26.24 -32.16
N LEU A 17 9.71 -25.70 -32.39
CA LEU A 17 9.47 -24.27 -32.29
C LEU A 17 9.69 -23.88 -30.84
N THR A 18 10.89 -23.43 -30.53
CA THR A 18 11.19 -22.67 -29.34
C THR A 18 10.34 -21.39 -29.44
N ALA A 19 9.13 -21.48 -28.91
CA ALA A 19 8.35 -20.29 -28.64
C ALA A 19 9.17 -19.44 -27.68
N ALA A 20 9.80 -18.40 -28.20
CA ALA A 20 10.32 -17.34 -27.37
C ALA A 20 9.14 -16.86 -26.50
N GLN A 21 9.19 -17.18 -25.22
CA GLN A 21 8.28 -16.60 -24.24
C GLN A 21 8.58 -15.10 -24.26
N THR A 22 7.80 -14.36 -25.00
CA THR A 22 7.74 -12.91 -24.87
C THR A 22 7.17 -12.67 -23.50
N GLU A 23 8.04 -12.36 -22.54
CA GLU A 23 7.60 -11.93 -21.21
C GLU A 23 6.58 -10.82 -21.40
N ALA A 24 5.41 -10.99 -20.79
CA ALA A 24 4.39 -9.96 -20.82
C ALA A 24 5.00 -8.66 -20.27
N PRO A 25 4.71 -7.51 -20.88
CA PRO A 25 5.26 -6.24 -20.41
C PRO A 25 4.95 -6.06 -18.93
N VAL A 26 6.00 -5.87 -18.13
CA VAL A 26 5.87 -5.63 -16.69
C VAL A 26 5.05 -4.36 -16.50
N ASP A 27 4.04 -4.42 -15.65
CA ASP A 27 3.24 -3.23 -15.30
C ASP A 27 4.18 -2.13 -14.77
N PRO A 28 4.19 -0.93 -15.37
CA PRO A 28 5.09 0.16 -14.96
C PRO A 28 5.01 0.49 -13.46
N ARG A 29 3.86 0.22 -12.83
CA ARG A 29 3.67 0.44 -11.39
C ARG A 29 4.48 -0.54 -10.54
N ILE A 30 4.69 -1.76 -11.01
CA ILE A 30 5.54 -2.75 -10.33
C ILE A 30 6.99 -2.29 -10.34
N GLN A 31 7.47 -1.81 -11.50
CA GLN A 31 8.82 -1.29 -11.62
C GLN A 31 9.00 -0.04 -10.74
N GLN A 32 8.07 0.91 -10.80
CA GLN A 32 8.10 2.12 -9.97
C GLN A 32 8.14 1.81 -8.47
N LYS A 33 7.38 0.81 -8.02
CA LYS A 33 7.43 0.35 -6.63
C LYS A 33 8.79 -0.23 -6.27
N ALA A 34 9.36 -1.06 -7.15
CA ALA A 34 10.69 -1.64 -6.92
C ALA A 34 11.77 -0.57 -6.85
N ASP A 35 11.73 0.41 -7.76
CA ASP A 35 12.66 1.55 -7.78
C ASP A 35 12.53 2.39 -6.50
N TYR A 36 11.31 2.62 -6.02
CA TYR A 36 11.07 3.31 -4.75
C TYR A 36 11.73 2.59 -3.57
N PHE A 37 11.50 1.29 -3.41
CA PHE A 37 12.13 0.52 -2.33
C PHE A 37 13.65 0.49 -2.44
N ALA A 38 14.19 0.39 -3.65
CA ALA A 38 15.64 0.41 -3.89
C ALA A 38 16.29 1.77 -3.56
N ALA A 39 15.53 2.86 -3.70
CA ALA A 39 16.00 4.21 -3.41
C ALA A 39 15.88 4.61 -1.92
N LEU A 40 15.17 3.82 -1.11
CA LEU A 40 15.08 4.09 0.32
C LEU A 40 16.42 3.80 1.01
N ASP A 41 16.99 4.81 1.65
CA ASP A 41 18.10 4.63 2.58
C ASP A 41 17.55 4.10 3.91
N HIS A 42 17.33 2.79 3.96
CA HIS A 42 16.71 2.11 5.09
C HIS A 42 17.45 0.82 5.44
N THR A 43 17.73 0.65 6.72
CA THR A 43 18.24 -0.61 7.25
C THR A 43 17.11 -1.36 7.94
N VAL A 44 16.81 -2.55 7.44
CA VAL A 44 15.78 -3.40 8.05
C VAL A 44 16.19 -3.75 9.48
N PRO A 45 15.38 -3.44 10.49
CA PRO A 45 15.69 -3.78 11.88
C PRO A 45 15.71 -5.29 12.10
N ALA A 46 16.53 -5.77 13.04
CA ALA A 46 16.66 -7.19 13.36
C ALA A 46 15.34 -7.79 13.91
N GLU A 47 14.58 -6.98 14.62
CA GLU A 47 13.23 -7.32 15.09
C GLU A 47 12.24 -6.34 14.49
N PRO A 48 11.06 -6.79 14.02
CA PRO A 48 10.06 -5.91 13.44
C PRO A 48 9.61 -4.84 14.43
N ILE A 49 9.54 -3.60 13.95
CA ILE A 49 9.00 -2.46 14.70
C ILE A 49 7.51 -2.39 14.46
N THR A 50 6.72 -2.32 15.50
CA THR A 50 5.27 -2.13 15.35
C THR A 50 5.00 -0.69 14.92
N PHE A 51 4.24 -0.52 13.82
CA PHE A 51 3.69 0.75 13.38
C PHE A 51 2.18 0.71 13.57
N THR A 52 1.69 1.50 14.51
CA THR A 52 0.32 1.44 14.98
C THR A 52 -0.55 2.52 14.35
N PHE A 53 -1.51 2.07 13.56
CA PHE A 53 -2.63 2.92 13.13
C PHE A 53 -3.76 2.87 14.17
N ILE A 54 -4.52 3.96 14.24
CA ILE A 54 -5.88 3.97 14.75
C ILE A 54 -6.81 4.35 13.62
N SER A 55 -7.88 3.60 13.39
CA SER A 55 -8.76 3.84 12.25
C SER A 55 -10.23 3.57 12.52
N ASP A 56 -11.09 4.29 11.79
CA ASP A 56 -12.52 4.01 11.61
C ASP A 56 -12.82 3.47 10.21
N THR A 57 -11.80 2.99 9.50
CA THR A 57 -11.88 2.46 8.13
C THR A 57 -11.30 1.04 8.07
N ASP A 58 -11.66 0.27 7.05
CA ASP A 58 -11.20 -1.12 6.88
C ASP A 58 -10.03 -1.25 5.89
N ASP A 59 -9.26 -0.17 5.69
CA ASP A 59 -8.31 -0.06 4.59
C ASP A 59 -6.85 -0.30 4.99
N ILE A 60 -6.57 -0.43 6.29
CA ILE A 60 -5.20 -0.40 6.81
C ILE A 60 -4.63 -1.80 6.96
N ALA A 61 -5.28 -2.64 7.75
CA ALA A 61 -4.79 -3.99 8.01
C ALA A 61 -5.91 -5.02 8.04
N VAL A 62 -5.58 -6.23 7.61
CA VAL A 62 -6.41 -7.42 7.70
C VAL A 62 -5.57 -8.56 8.26
N GLU A 63 -6.20 -9.45 9.03
CA GLU A 63 -5.49 -10.50 9.76
C GLU A 63 -5.04 -11.67 8.88
N ALA A 64 -5.83 -11.98 7.82
CA ALA A 64 -5.55 -13.11 6.93
C ALA A 64 -6.19 -12.91 5.55
N GLU A 65 -5.72 -13.68 4.58
CA GLU A 65 -6.41 -13.82 3.30
C GLU A 65 -7.74 -14.57 3.50
N ASN A 66 -8.79 -14.14 2.80
CA ASN A 66 -10.13 -14.73 2.88
C ASN A 66 -10.73 -15.07 1.50
N GLY A 67 -9.95 -14.88 0.42
CA GLY A 67 -10.37 -15.09 -0.96
C GLY A 67 -11.01 -13.87 -1.62
N GLU A 68 -11.23 -12.78 -0.90
CA GLU A 68 -11.65 -11.51 -1.48
C GLU A 68 -10.45 -10.73 -2.00
N LYS A 69 -10.51 -10.28 -3.25
CA LYS A 69 -9.39 -9.66 -3.94
C LYS A 69 -8.79 -8.46 -3.20
N LEU A 70 -9.64 -7.63 -2.61
CA LEU A 70 -9.19 -6.44 -1.90
C LEU A 70 -8.52 -6.81 -0.57
N ASN A 71 -9.17 -7.69 0.20
CA ASN A 71 -8.62 -8.20 1.45
C ASN A 71 -7.25 -8.85 1.24
N ASP A 72 -7.15 -9.77 0.27
CA ASP A 72 -5.92 -10.48 -0.02
C ASP A 72 -4.81 -9.53 -0.51
N ALA A 73 -5.17 -8.51 -1.29
CA ALA A 73 -4.22 -7.50 -1.72
C ALA A 73 -3.69 -6.66 -0.54
N MET A 74 -4.56 -6.30 0.42
CA MET A 74 -4.15 -5.60 1.64
C MET A 74 -3.26 -6.45 2.53
N TYR A 75 -3.61 -7.71 2.71
CA TYR A 75 -2.78 -8.67 3.47
C TYR A 75 -1.38 -8.78 2.85
N ARG A 76 -1.28 -9.07 1.55
CA ARG A 76 0.00 -9.19 0.85
C ARG A 76 0.83 -7.90 0.88
N ARG A 77 0.18 -6.75 0.75
CA ARG A 77 0.86 -5.45 0.90
C ARG A 77 1.52 -5.31 2.27
N ASN A 78 0.81 -5.66 3.33
CA ASN A 78 1.32 -5.52 4.69
C ASN A 78 2.47 -6.50 4.97
N ILE A 79 2.37 -7.75 4.50
CA ILE A 79 3.48 -8.72 4.58
C ILE A 79 4.70 -8.21 3.80
N GLU A 80 4.52 -7.66 2.60
CA GLU A 80 5.63 -7.11 1.82
C GLU A 80 6.33 -5.94 2.53
N ILE A 81 5.57 -5.08 3.22
CA ILE A 81 6.12 -3.98 4.03
C ILE A 81 6.92 -4.54 5.21
N GLU A 82 6.40 -5.54 5.91
CA GLU A 82 7.09 -6.19 7.02
C GLU A 82 8.42 -6.81 6.55
N GLU A 83 8.40 -7.55 5.45
CA GLU A 83 9.59 -8.20 4.90
C GLU A 83 10.64 -7.21 4.39
N LYS A 84 10.22 -6.14 3.71
CA LYS A 84 11.14 -5.19 3.08
C LYS A 84 11.63 -4.08 3.99
N LEU A 85 10.78 -3.65 4.92
CA LEU A 85 11.06 -2.50 5.78
C LEU A 85 11.18 -2.86 7.26
N GLY A 86 10.76 -4.05 7.66
CA GLY A 86 10.78 -4.47 9.07
C GLY A 86 9.75 -3.76 9.94
N TYR A 87 8.65 -3.27 9.34
CA TYR A 87 7.56 -2.64 10.07
C TYR A 87 6.30 -3.50 10.01
N LYS A 88 5.87 -3.99 11.17
CA LYS A 88 4.60 -4.68 11.32
C LYS A 88 3.47 -3.67 11.48
N ILE A 89 2.54 -3.65 10.53
CA ILE A 89 1.38 -2.76 10.58
C ILE A 89 0.33 -3.36 11.51
N VAL A 90 -0.06 -2.58 12.51
CA VAL A 90 -1.16 -2.89 13.43
C VAL A 90 -2.21 -1.80 13.29
N ASP A 91 -3.48 -2.19 13.26
CA ASP A 91 -4.60 -1.25 13.16
C ASP A 91 -5.55 -1.43 14.35
N ILE A 92 -5.66 -0.39 15.16
CA ILE A 92 -6.60 -0.34 16.28
C ILE A 92 -7.91 0.25 15.77
N LYS A 93 -8.88 -0.62 15.56
CA LYS A 93 -10.20 -0.23 15.04
C LYS A 93 -11.02 0.51 16.09
N THR A 94 -11.78 1.46 15.58
CA THR A 94 -12.86 2.14 16.31
C THR A 94 -14.15 2.02 15.51
N ASP A 95 -15.28 2.03 16.21
CA ASP A 95 -16.59 1.87 15.56
C ASP A 95 -17.04 3.15 14.84
N ILE A 96 -16.60 4.31 15.33
CA ILE A 96 -16.99 5.61 14.81
C ILE A 96 -15.82 6.60 14.81
N GLU A 97 -15.86 7.53 13.87
CA GLU A 97 -14.83 8.56 13.69
C GLU A 97 -14.63 9.51 14.88
N THR A 98 -15.69 9.79 15.65
CA THR A 98 -15.58 10.65 16.85
C THR A 98 -14.80 9.98 17.97
N ASP A 99 -14.87 8.66 18.06
CA ASP A 99 -14.08 7.88 19.02
C ASP A 99 -12.61 7.86 18.59
N THR A 100 -12.32 7.66 17.29
CA THR A 100 -10.97 7.79 16.70
C THR A 100 -10.35 9.13 17.09
N VAL A 101 -11.06 10.23 16.81
CA VAL A 101 -10.57 11.58 17.10
C VAL A 101 -10.32 11.77 18.59
N SER A 102 -11.20 11.28 19.45
CA SER A 102 -11.08 11.41 20.92
C SER A 102 -9.87 10.64 21.45
N LYS A 103 -9.64 9.43 20.97
CA LYS A 103 -8.48 8.60 21.33
C LYS A 103 -7.17 9.23 20.87
N VAL A 104 -7.11 9.75 19.63
CA VAL A 104 -5.93 10.47 19.14
C VAL A 104 -5.61 11.69 20.01
N LYS A 105 -6.62 12.52 20.31
CA LYS A 105 -6.44 13.69 21.19
C LYS A 105 -5.89 13.29 22.55
N ASN A 106 -6.46 12.26 23.16
CA ASN A 106 -6.05 11.80 24.48
C ASN A 106 -4.61 11.27 24.46
N SER A 107 -4.24 10.48 23.43
CA SER A 107 -2.88 9.97 23.28
C SER A 107 -1.84 11.09 23.10
N VAL A 108 -2.12 12.06 22.24
CA VAL A 108 -1.22 13.20 22.04
C VAL A 108 -1.09 14.05 23.32
N MET A 109 -2.21 14.28 24.02
CA MET A 109 -2.20 15.07 25.26
C MET A 109 -1.50 14.35 26.42
N SER A 110 -1.59 13.04 26.52
CA SER A 110 -0.88 12.25 27.53
C SER A 110 0.59 12.00 27.17
N GLY A 111 0.94 12.12 25.89
CA GLY A 111 2.28 11.82 25.39
C GLY A 111 2.65 10.33 25.45
N ASP A 112 1.64 9.44 25.44
CA ASP A 112 1.86 7.99 25.56
C ASP A 112 2.35 7.32 24.26
N GLY A 113 2.26 8.03 23.11
CA GLY A 113 2.73 7.52 21.83
C GLY A 113 1.99 6.24 21.38
N ALA A 114 0.71 6.11 21.76
CA ALA A 114 -0.05 4.89 21.47
C ALA A 114 -0.29 4.67 19.97
N TYR A 115 -0.24 5.73 19.16
CA TYR A 115 -0.51 5.69 17.72
C TYR A 115 0.53 6.45 16.94
N ASP A 116 1.02 5.85 15.84
CA ASP A 116 1.94 6.47 14.90
C ASP A 116 1.19 7.23 13.79
N ALA A 117 0.03 6.72 13.40
CA ALA A 117 -0.80 7.33 12.37
C ALA A 117 -2.30 7.14 12.64
N VAL A 118 -3.10 8.02 12.03
CA VAL A 118 -4.56 7.94 12.08
C VAL A 118 -5.13 7.84 10.67
N SER A 119 -6.07 6.92 10.45
CA SER A 119 -6.90 6.86 9.27
C SER A 119 -8.34 7.14 9.65
N THR A 120 -8.86 8.25 9.19
CA THR A 120 -10.22 8.70 9.51
C THR A 120 -10.83 9.50 8.36
N ARG A 121 -12.10 9.79 8.45
CA ARG A 121 -12.80 10.53 7.42
C ARG A 121 -12.28 11.97 7.30
N THR A 122 -12.19 12.47 6.08
CA THR A 122 -11.56 13.77 5.78
C THR A 122 -12.16 14.95 6.56
N TYR A 123 -13.47 14.95 6.84
CA TYR A 123 -14.11 16.01 7.61
C TYR A 123 -13.69 16.02 9.10
N MET A 124 -13.14 14.91 9.62
CA MET A 124 -12.61 14.84 10.98
C MET A 124 -11.20 15.43 11.10
N VAL A 125 -10.47 15.55 10.00
CA VAL A 125 -9.12 16.12 10.00
C VAL A 125 -9.11 17.54 10.56
N ALA A 126 -10.13 18.34 10.28
CA ALA A 126 -10.23 19.70 10.80
C ALA A 126 -10.25 19.75 12.34
N SER A 127 -10.89 18.78 13.00
CA SER A 127 -10.89 18.66 14.46
C SER A 127 -9.53 18.31 15.06
N LEU A 128 -8.74 17.51 14.35
CA LEU A 128 -7.38 17.15 14.76
C LEU A 128 -6.40 18.28 14.46
N PHE A 129 -6.53 18.92 13.29
CA PHE A 129 -5.70 20.04 12.89
C PHE A 129 -5.86 21.24 13.85
N SER A 130 -7.09 21.67 14.14
CA SER A 130 -7.34 22.84 14.99
C SER A 130 -6.81 22.70 16.41
N GLY A 131 -6.62 21.48 16.89
CA GLY A 131 -6.04 21.19 18.19
C GLY A 131 -4.51 21.00 18.18
N GLY A 132 -3.87 21.05 17.01
CA GLY A 132 -2.44 20.81 16.89
C GLY A 132 -2.02 19.37 17.13
N TYR A 133 -2.91 18.41 16.87
CA TYR A 133 -2.66 16.98 17.11
C TYR A 133 -2.02 16.26 15.92
N LEU A 134 -1.83 16.95 14.79
CA LEU A 134 -1.23 16.40 13.56
C LEU A 134 0.11 17.07 13.26
N ARG A 135 1.01 16.30 12.70
CA ARG A 135 2.29 16.78 12.20
C ARG A 135 2.19 17.26 10.75
N ASP A 136 3.07 18.15 10.36
CA ASP A 136 3.23 18.54 8.96
C ASP A 136 3.83 17.36 8.16
N LEU A 137 3.09 16.87 7.17
CA LEU A 137 3.55 15.79 6.31
C LEU A 137 4.68 16.23 5.37
N ASN A 138 4.87 17.54 5.16
CA ASN A 138 6.01 18.05 4.38
C ASN A 138 7.35 17.77 5.07
N ASP A 139 7.38 17.54 6.38
CA ASP A 139 8.59 17.17 7.13
C ASP A 139 9.10 15.75 6.77
N PHE A 140 8.28 14.95 6.08
CA PHE A 140 8.59 13.57 5.73
C PHE A 140 8.86 13.42 4.23
N ALA A 141 10.08 13.71 3.79
CA ALA A 141 10.47 13.65 2.37
C ALA A 141 10.21 12.27 1.72
N THR A 142 10.28 11.20 2.51
CA THR A 142 10.00 9.82 2.05
C THR A 142 8.55 9.59 1.64
N LEU A 143 7.61 10.41 2.06
CA LEU A 143 6.23 10.32 1.61
C LEU A 143 6.06 10.71 0.14
N GLN A 144 6.99 11.49 -0.43
CA GLN A 144 6.98 11.92 -1.82
C GLN A 144 5.59 12.45 -2.22
N LEU A 145 5.09 13.43 -1.47
CA LEU A 145 3.69 13.91 -1.56
C LEU A 145 3.29 14.46 -2.93
N ASP A 146 4.25 14.71 -3.82
CA ASP A 146 4.01 15.21 -5.18
C ASP A 146 3.88 14.09 -6.23
N GLN A 147 4.00 12.83 -5.80
CA GLN A 147 3.91 11.69 -6.71
C GLN A 147 2.47 11.33 -7.08
N PRO A 148 2.24 10.68 -8.24
CA PRO A 148 0.91 10.44 -8.79
C PRO A 148 0.03 9.45 -8.00
N TRP A 149 0.60 8.70 -7.07
CA TRP A 149 -0.21 7.85 -6.18
C TRP A 149 -0.95 8.64 -5.08
N TRP A 150 -0.60 9.92 -4.90
CA TRP A 150 -1.35 10.82 -4.05
C TRP A 150 -2.38 11.61 -4.87
N ASN A 151 -3.56 11.79 -4.32
CA ASN A 151 -4.56 12.67 -4.94
C ASN A 151 -4.14 14.15 -4.78
N GLN A 152 -3.46 14.68 -5.80
CA GLN A 152 -2.87 16.03 -5.77
C GLN A 152 -3.91 17.11 -5.50
N THR A 153 -5.08 17.06 -6.17
CA THR A 153 -6.14 18.05 -6.01
C THR A 153 -6.71 18.02 -4.59
N ALA A 154 -7.01 16.84 -4.07
CA ALA A 154 -7.56 16.71 -2.72
C ALA A 154 -6.54 17.14 -1.66
N ASN A 155 -5.29 16.72 -1.79
CA ASN A 155 -4.23 17.09 -0.85
C ASN A 155 -3.93 18.59 -0.85
N GLN A 156 -4.00 19.23 -2.01
CA GLN A 156 -3.85 20.68 -2.13
C GLN A 156 -5.02 21.43 -1.44
N ASN A 157 -6.25 20.98 -1.66
CA ASN A 157 -7.44 21.57 -1.04
C ASN A 157 -7.49 21.36 0.48
N MET A 158 -6.82 20.33 1.00
CA MET A 158 -6.71 20.02 2.41
C MET A 158 -5.46 20.61 3.08
N SER A 159 -4.68 21.42 2.37
CA SER A 159 -3.54 22.14 2.93
C SER A 159 -3.96 23.48 3.52
N PHE A 160 -3.35 23.85 4.64
CA PHE A 160 -3.61 25.12 5.33
C PHE A 160 -2.33 25.92 5.46
N GLY A 161 -2.26 27.06 4.77
CA GLY A 161 -1.07 27.91 4.81
C GLY A 161 0.21 27.23 4.26
N GLY A 162 0.08 26.30 3.34
CA GLY A 162 1.18 25.51 2.79
C GLY A 162 1.57 24.27 3.60
N VAL A 163 0.95 24.06 4.76
CA VAL A 163 1.16 22.87 5.62
C VAL A 163 0.20 21.76 5.21
N ARG A 164 0.69 20.54 5.07
CA ARG A 164 -0.09 19.36 4.72
C ARG A 164 -0.27 18.47 5.95
N TYR A 165 -1.47 18.41 6.49
CA TYR A 165 -1.78 17.63 7.70
C TYR A 165 -2.41 16.27 7.40
N CYS A 166 -2.79 16.01 6.17
CA CYS A 166 -3.31 14.73 5.74
C CYS A 166 -2.89 14.43 4.29
N GLY A 167 -2.89 13.15 3.95
CA GLY A 167 -2.65 12.65 2.62
C GLY A 167 -3.77 11.73 2.18
N LEU A 168 -4.40 12.02 1.04
CA LEU A 168 -5.33 11.14 0.38
C LEU A 168 -4.60 10.39 -0.73
N SER A 169 -4.70 9.08 -0.69
CA SER A 169 -4.08 8.19 -1.68
C SER A 169 -5.09 7.15 -2.18
N ALA A 170 -4.63 6.28 -3.07
CA ALA A 170 -5.42 5.13 -3.53
C ALA A 170 -5.73 4.10 -2.41
N LEU A 171 -5.16 4.26 -1.21
CA LEU A 171 -5.56 3.47 -0.04
C LEU A 171 -6.97 3.82 0.43
N CYS A 172 -7.40 5.06 0.21
CA CYS A 172 -8.74 5.52 0.55
C CYS A 172 -9.70 5.18 -0.59
N HIS A 173 -10.14 3.94 -0.67
CA HIS A 173 -11.06 3.49 -1.73
C HIS A 173 -12.54 3.89 -1.48
N ARG A 174 -12.82 4.51 -0.36
CA ARG A 174 -14.13 5.10 -0.02
C ARG A 174 -14.02 6.62 -0.01
N ALA A 175 -13.93 7.21 -1.20
CA ALA A 175 -14.09 8.64 -1.38
C ALA A 175 -15.52 8.96 -1.80
#